data_8277570c76566140b2883d645b279fab
#
_entry.id   8277570c76566140b2883d645b279fab
#
_cell.length_a   1.000
_cell.length_b   1.000
_cell.length_c   1.000
_cell.angle_alpha   90.00
_cell.angle_beta   90.00
_cell.angle_gamma   90.00
#
_symmetry.space_group_name_H-M   'P 1'
#
loop_
_entity.id
_entity.type
_entity.pdbx_description
1 polymer ?
#
loop_
_entity_poly.entity_id
_entity_poly.type
_entity_poly.pdbx_seq_one_letter_code
_entity_poly.pdbx_strand_id
1 'polypeptide(L)'
;MTAGKIPVCIVVLGLALGVAGCGSMQSSAGLIDQLGANAQLKALSDAFVNNAASDPRSSKLLSGANLGALKTKVSDQFCATVGGGCAAPLTSAQITEAGKKVDASTSSALTDSLTKALDTIKASPVVKESVTKLLGPQLGGIVAGLV
;
A
#
# COMPACT_ATOMS: atom_id res chain seq x y z
N MET A 1 13.90 -47.14 -8.18
CA MET A 1 14.01 -47.18 -9.64
C MET A 1 12.85 -46.44 -10.25
N THR A 2 12.99 -45.17 -10.59
CA THR A 2 12.06 -44.50 -11.51
C THR A 2 12.79 -43.29 -12.10
N ALA A 3 12.98 -43.34 -13.41
CA ALA A 3 13.72 -42.38 -14.20
C ALA A 3 13.07 -41.02 -14.23
N GLY A 4 13.84 -39.99 -13.90
CA GLY A 4 13.44 -38.61 -14.07
C GLY A 4 13.36 -38.23 -15.55
N LYS A 5 12.22 -37.72 -15.96
CA LYS A 5 12.04 -37.09 -17.26
C LYS A 5 12.60 -35.67 -17.20
N ILE A 6 13.68 -35.43 -17.92
CA ILE A 6 14.23 -34.11 -18.19
C ILE A 6 13.40 -33.50 -19.31
N PRO A 7 12.80 -32.32 -19.18
CA PRO A 7 12.23 -31.65 -20.34
C PRO A 7 13.34 -31.01 -21.16
N VAL A 8 13.41 -31.41 -22.40
CA VAL A 8 14.27 -30.85 -23.42
C VAL A 8 13.84 -29.44 -23.74
N CYS A 9 14.69 -28.45 -23.42
CA CYS A 9 14.53 -27.09 -23.93
C CYS A 9 14.87 -27.09 -25.42
N ILE A 10 13.86 -26.92 -26.25
CA ILE A 10 14.03 -26.69 -27.69
C ILE A 10 14.54 -25.25 -27.85
N VAL A 11 15.78 -25.12 -28.27
CA VAL A 11 16.37 -23.86 -28.70
C VAL A 11 15.79 -23.53 -30.08
N VAL A 12 14.86 -22.62 -30.15
CA VAL A 12 14.45 -21.98 -31.41
C VAL A 12 15.25 -20.68 -31.55
N LEU A 13 16.18 -20.74 -32.49
CA LEU A 13 16.96 -19.60 -32.97
C LEU A 13 16.02 -18.70 -33.81
N GLY A 14 15.51 -17.62 -33.21
CA GLY A 14 14.74 -16.61 -33.89
C GLY A 14 15.28 -15.23 -33.57
N LEU A 15 15.96 -14.61 -34.55
CA LEU A 15 16.36 -13.21 -34.52
C LEU A 15 15.09 -12.35 -34.51
N ALA A 16 14.79 -11.71 -33.39
CA ALA A 16 13.89 -10.57 -33.35
C ALA A 16 14.47 -9.55 -32.35
N LEU A 17 14.86 -8.39 -32.88
CA LEU A 17 15.14 -7.21 -32.07
C LEU A 17 13.84 -6.83 -31.33
N GLY A 18 13.69 -7.31 -30.14
CA GLY A 18 12.64 -6.91 -29.20
C GLY A 18 13.31 -6.15 -28.06
N VAL A 19 12.99 -4.88 -27.94
CA VAL A 19 13.31 -4.07 -26.78
C VAL A 19 12.69 -4.79 -25.58
N ALA A 20 13.47 -5.56 -24.84
CA ALA A 20 13.07 -6.12 -23.57
C ALA A 20 13.00 -4.99 -22.56
N GLY A 21 11.87 -4.32 -22.51
CA GLY A 21 11.49 -3.54 -21.36
C GLY A 21 11.31 -4.50 -20.19
N CYS A 22 12.36 -4.73 -19.43
CA CYS A 22 12.26 -5.30 -18.09
C CYS A 22 11.55 -4.25 -17.21
N GLY A 23 10.26 -4.10 -17.39
CA GLY A 23 9.40 -3.56 -16.38
C GLY A 23 9.40 -4.57 -15.25
N SER A 24 10.20 -4.34 -14.21
CA SER A 24 10.05 -5.05 -12.95
C SER A 24 8.66 -4.73 -12.44
N MET A 25 7.69 -5.57 -12.77
CA MET A 25 6.49 -5.71 -11.95
C MET A 25 6.98 -6.28 -10.63
N GLN A 26 7.36 -5.39 -9.72
CA GLN A 26 7.45 -5.75 -8.32
C GLN A 26 6.06 -6.22 -7.92
N SER A 27 5.89 -7.52 -7.84
CA SER A 27 4.65 -8.09 -7.35
C SER A 27 4.44 -7.52 -5.95
N SER A 28 3.21 -7.09 -5.66
CA SER A 28 2.82 -6.57 -4.34
C SER A 28 3.23 -7.48 -3.18
N ALA A 29 3.37 -8.79 -3.41
CA ALA A 29 3.89 -9.76 -2.44
C ALA A 29 5.33 -9.43 -1.97
N GLY A 30 6.21 -8.94 -2.85
CA GLY A 30 7.57 -8.55 -2.46
C GLY A 30 7.63 -7.25 -1.64
N LEU A 31 6.60 -6.43 -1.68
CA LEU A 31 6.55 -5.19 -0.91
C LEU A 31 6.31 -5.45 0.59
N ILE A 32 5.51 -6.46 0.92
CA ILE A 32 5.31 -6.89 2.31
C ILE A 32 6.60 -7.42 2.94
N ASP A 33 7.36 -8.22 2.20
CA ASP A 33 8.65 -8.73 2.69
C ASP A 33 9.64 -7.58 2.92
N GLN A 34 9.63 -6.57 2.04
CA GLN A 34 10.47 -5.38 2.17
C GLN A 34 10.02 -4.45 3.32
N LEU A 35 8.74 -4.45 3.67
CA LEU A 35 8.21 -3.73 4.83
C LEU A 35 8.49 -4.44 6.16
N GLY A 36 9.00 -5.69 6.15
CA GLY A 36 9.34 -6.41 7.37
C GLY A 36 8.14 -7.06 8.08
N ALA A 37 7.17 -7.56 7.32
CA ALA A 37 6.01 -8.30 7.80
C ALA A 37 4.94 -7.44 8.54
N ASN A 38 3.93 -8.11 9.11
CA ASN A 38 2.74 -7.50 9.71
C ASN A 38 3.03 -6.50 10.86
N ALA A 39 4.13 -6.68 11.58
CA ALA A 39 4.50 -5.79 12.69
C ALA A 39 4.86 -4.37 12.19
N GLN A 40 5.56 -4.28 11.07
CA GLN A 40 5.91 -3.00 10.44
C GLN A 40 4.69 -2.32 9.81
N LEU A 41 3.77 -3.10 9.22
CA LEU A 41 2.51 -2.56 8.71
C LEU A 41 1.65 -1.97 9.82
N LYS A 42 1.60 -2.63 10.97
CA LYS A 42 0.90 -2.10 12.15
C LYS A 42 1.56 -0.81 12.63
N ALA A 43 2.87 -0.78 12.76
CA ALA A 43 3.62 0.42 13.14
C ALA A 43 3.42 1.57 12.13
N LEU A 44 3.41 1.25 10.83
CA LEU A 44 3.11 2.21 9.75
C LEU A 44 1.71 2.80 9.90
N SER A 45 0.71 1.95 10.12
CA SER A 45 -0.68 2.37 10.27
C SER A 45 -0.90 3.21 11.53
N ASP A 46 -0.26 2.83 12.64
CA ASP A 46 -0.31 3.60 13.89
C ASP A 46 0.31 5.00 13.71
N ALA A 47 1.50 5.07 13.11
CA ALA A 47 2.17 6.35 12.83
C ALA A 47 1.37 7.20 11.82
N PHE A 48 0.85 6.58 10.77
CA PHE A 48 0.02 7.26 9.77
C PHE A 48 -1.23 7.90 10.38
N VAL A 49 -2.01 7.14 11.14
CA VAL A 49 -3.24 7.66 11.77
C VAL A 49 -2.94 8.75 12.78
N ASN A 50 -1.87 8.62 13.57
CA ASN A 50 -1.43 9.64 14.50
C ASN A 50 -1.03 10.94 13.78
N ASN A 51 -0.26 10.84 12.70
CA ASN A 51 0.15 12.00 11.91
C ASN A 51 -1.06 12.68 11.25
N ALA A 52 -1.97 11.89 10.67
CA ALA A 52 -3.19 12.40 10.05
C ALA A 52 -4.13 13.08 11.05
N ALA A 53 -4.25 12.55 12.25
CA ALA A 53 -5.04 13.16 13.32
C ALA A 53 -4.44 14.47 13.85
N SER A 54 -3.13 14.62 13.76
CA SER A 54 -2.39 15.81 14.20
C SER A 54 -2.30 16.90 13.15
N ASP A 55 -2.56 16.59 11.87
CA ASP A 55 -2.52 17.59 10.78
C ASP A 55 -3.88 18.31 10.68
N PRO A 56 -3.93 19.65 10.81
CA PRO A 56 -5.19 20.41 10.77
C PRO A 56 -6.00 20.19 9.49
N ARG A 57 -5.34 19.84 8.37
CA ARG A 57 -6.00 19.62 7.07
C ARG A 57 -6.76 18.30 7.01
N SER A 58 -6.31 17.28 7.74
CA SER A 58 -6.92 15.94 7.76
C SER A 58 -7.63 15.61 9.08
N SER A 59 -7.34 16.32 10.17
CA SER A 59 -7.95 16.07 11.47
C SER A 59 -9.49 16.19 11.47
N LYS A 60 -10.04 17.05 10.62
CA LYS A 60 -11.50 17.21 10.46
C LYS A 60 -12.15 15.93 9.92
N LEU A 61 -11.47 15.24 8.99
CA LEU A 61 -11.96 13.97 8.44
C LEU A 61 -11.99 12.88 9.52
N LEU A 62 -11.07 12.94 10.47
CA LEU A 62 -10.95 11.98 11.58
C LEU A 62 -11.75 12.37 12.83
N SER A 63 -12.41 13.53 12.80
CA SER A 63 -13.18 14.04 13.93
C SER A 63 -14.33 13.10 14.27
N GLY A 64 -14.37 12.65 15.52
CA GLY A 64 -15.37 11.69 16.00
C GLY A 64 -15.06 10.22 15.71
N ALA A 65 -14.00 9.91 14.96
CA ALA A 65 -13.60 8.54 14.71
C ALA A 65 -12.90 7.91 15.94
N ASN A 66 -13.16 6.63 16.16
CA ASN A 66 -12.37 5.85 17.11
C ASN A 66 -11.00 5.54 16.50
N LEU A 67 -9.97 6.32 16.88
CA LEU A 67 -8.63 6.19 16.32
C LEU A 67 -8.00 4.80 16.55
N GLY A 68 -8.33 4.13 17.65
CA GLY A 68 -7.85 2.77 17.92
C GLY A 68 -8.41 1.76 16.92
N ALA A 69 -9.71 1.80 16.69
CA ALA A 69 -10.37 0.94 15.69
C ALA A 69 -9.93 1.31 14.27
N LEU A 70 -9.74 2.60 14.00
CA LEU A 70 -9.27 3.09 12.70
C LEU A 70 -7.87 2.56 12.36
N LYS A 71 -6.94 2.59 13.31
CA LYS A 71 -5.58 2.03 13.14
C LYS A 71 -5.60 0.57 12.70
N THR A 72 -6.44 -0.25 13.32
CA THR A 72 -6.60 -1.66 12.95
C THR A 72 -7.14 -1.80 11.53
N LYS A 73 -8.23 -1.10 11.21
CA LYS A 73 -8.83 -1.15 9.87
C LYS A 73 -7.89 -0.63 8.78
N VAL A 74 -7.12 0.44 9.05
CA VAL A 74 -6.11 0.97 8.13
C VAL A 74 -4.99 -0.05 7.93
N SER A 75 -4.54 -0.73 9.00
CA SER A 75 -3.54 -1.79 8.90
C SER A 75 -4.01 -2.94 8.01
N ASP A 76 -5.25 -3.40 8.20
CA ASP A 76 -5.85 -4.47 7.39
C ASP A 76 -6.00 -4.05 5.93
N GLN A 77 -6.43 -2.81 5.68
CA GLN A 77 -6.57 -2.27 4.33
C GLN A 77 -5.21 -2.10 3.64
N PHE A 78 -4.21 -1.60 4.34
CA PHE A 78 -2.85 -1.49 3.80
C PHE A 78 -2.27 -2.87 3.49
N CYS A 79 -2.41 -3.82 4.41
CA CYS A 79 -1.99 -5.20 4.22
C CYS A 79 -2.63 -5.82 2.97
N ALA A 80 -3.94 -5.67 2.81
CA ALA A 80 -4.65 -6.17 1.63
C ALA A 80 -4.16 -5.50 0.33
N THR A 81 -3.94 -4.18 0.37
CA THR A 81 -3.51 -3.41 -0.81
C THR A 81 -2.08 -3.73 -1.25
N VAL A 82 -1.18 -4.01 -0.29
CA VAL A 82 0.21 -4.38 -0.59
C VAL A 82 0.40 -5.90 -0.82
N GLY A 83 -0.68 -6.65 -0.87
CA GLY A 83 -0.64 -8.08 -1.21
C GLY A 83 -0.34 -9.01 -0.03
N GLY A 84 -0.59 -8.58 1.20
CA GLY A 84 -0.33 -9.34 2.42
C GLY A 84 -1.34 -10.43 2.78
N GLY A 85 -2.33 -10.68 1.92
CA GLY A 85 -3.33 -11.71 2.14
C GLY A 85 -4.34 -11.42 3.26
N CYS A 86 -4.37 -10.18 3.78
CA CYS A 86 -5.34 -9.74 4.77
C CYS A 86 -6.71 -9.49 4.12
N ALA A 87 -7.77 -9.64 4.92
CA ALA A 87 -9.11 -9.26 4.48
C ALA A 87 -9.21 -7.72 4.40
N ALA A 88 -9.54 -7.20 3.21
CA ALA A 88 -9.74 -5.78 3.02
C ALA A 88 -11.06 -5.31 3.65
N PRO A 89 -11.06 -4.34 4.57
CA PRO A 89 -12.29 -3.75 5.11
C PRO A 89 -13.14 -3.04 4.05
N LEU A 90 -12.49 -2.51 3.00
CA LEU A 90 -13.15 -1.79 1.91
C LEU A 90 -12.82 -2.42 0.56
N THR A 91 -13.81 -2.45 -0.32
CA THR A 91 -13.61 -2.77 -1.74
C THR A 91 -13.07 -1.57 -2.51
N SER A 92 -12.46 -1.80 -3.68
CA SER A 92 -11.97 -0.73 -4.55
C SER A 92 -13.06 0.27 -4.93
N ALA A 93 -14.29 -0.20 -5.15
CA ALA A 93 -15.42 0.67 -5.44
C ALA A 93 -15.77 1.59 -4.28
N GLN A 94 -15.78 1.07 -3.04
CA GLN A 94 -16.02 1.86 -1.83
C GLN A 94 -14.93 2.91 -1.61
N ILE A 95 -13.67 2.56 -1.82
CA ILE A 95 -12.54 3.49 -1.74
C ILE A 95 -12.70 4.63 -2.77
N THR A 96 -13.05 4.29 -4.00
CA THR A 96 -13.26 5.29 -5.06
C THR A 96 -14.40 6.24 -4.74
N GLU A 97 -15.54 5.73 -4.29
CA GLU A 97 -16.69 6.55 -3.93
C GLU A 97 -16.42 7.45 -2.71
N ALA A 98 -15.78 6.90 -1.68
CA ALA A 98 -15.39 7.67 -0.50
C ALA A 98 -14.36 8.77 -0.85
N GLY A 99 -13.43 8.46 -1.75
CA GLY A 99 -12.40 9.40 -2.21
C GLY A 99 -12.95 10.63 -2.91
N LYS A 100 -14.09 10.53 -3.59
CA LYS A 100 -14.76 11.68 -4.23
C LYS A 100 -15.20 12.76 -3.23
N LYS A 101 -15.35 12.40 -1.97
CA LYS A 101 -15.77 13.32 -0.90
C LYS A 101 -14.60 14.02 -0.21
N VAL A 102 -13.38 13.66 -0.55
CA VAL A 102 -12.15 14.18 0.07
C VAL A 102 -11.56 15.25 -0.82
N ASP A 103 -11.34 16.42 -0.28
CA ASP A 103 -10.71 17.52 -1.00
C ASP A 103 -9.20 17.30 -1.23
N ALA A 104 -8.63 18.05 -2.18
CA ALA A 104 -7.21 17.91 -2.55
C ALA A 104 -6.26 18.26 -1.40
N SER A 105 -6.63 19.19 -0.52
CA SER A 105 -5.82 19.58 0.64
C SER A 105 -5.74 18.46 1.66
N THR A 106 -6.88 17.84 1.96
CA THR A 106 -6.94 16.66 2.84
C THR A 106 -6.19 15.48 2.24
N SER A 107 -6.34 15.20 0.95
CA SER A 107 -5.60 14.14 0.26
C SER A 107 -4.09 14.36 0.32
N SER A 108 -3.63 15.59 0.12
CA SER A 108 -2.21 15.96 0.27
C SER A 108 -1.72 15.74 1.69
N ALA A 109 -2.48 16.16 2.69
CA ALA A 109 -2.16 15.97 4.10
C ALA A 109 -2.03 14.49 4.48
N LEU A 110 -2.90 13.63 3.93
CA LEU A 110 -2.83 12.19 4.14
C LEU A 110 -1.57 11.58 3.49
N THR A 111 -1.20 12.05 2.31
CA THR A 111 0.05 11.62 1.64
C THR A 111 1.28 12.06 2.43
N ASP A 112 1.30 13.29 2.94
CA ASP A 112 2.36 13.79 3.82
C ASP A 112 2.45 12.95 5.10
N SER A 113 1.30 12.61 5.69
CA SER A 113 1.20 11.77 6.88
C SER A 113 1.74 10.36 6.65
N LEU A 114 1.47 9.78 5.47
CA LEU A 114 2.03 8.48 5.08
C LEU A 114 3.56 8.55 4.92
N THR A 115 4.06 9.59 4.27
CA THR A 115 5.50 9.78 4.09
C THR A 115 6.22 9.90 5.44
N LYS A 116 5.68 10.70 6.36
CA LYS A 116 6.22 10.80 7.74
C LYS A 116 6.15 9.47 8.49
N ALA A 117 5.08 8.71 8.31
CA ALA A 117 4.95 7.39 8.92
C ALA A 117 5.98 6.39 8.38
N LEU A 118 6.26 6.42 7.07
CA LEU A 118 7.32 5.63 6.45
C LEU A 118 8.71 6.02 6.95
N ASP A 119 8.95 7.32 7.23
CA ASP A 119 10.17 7.78 7.88
C ASP A 119 10.28 7.26 9.31
N THR A 120 9.20 7.25 10.05
CA THR A 120 9.15 6.75 11.42
C THR A 120 9.54 5.28 11.53
N ILE A 121 9.08 4.45 10.60
CA ILE A 121 9.46 3.03 10.53
C ILE A 121 10.80 2.78 9.82
N LYS A 122 11.50 3.85 9.42
CA LYS A 122 12.79 3.79 8.71
C LYS A 122 12.74 2.96 7.42
N ALA A 123 11.65 3.08 6.67
CA ALA A 123 11.50 2.43 5.39
C ALA A 123 12.58 2.88 4.40
N SER A 124 13.08 1.97 3.58
CA SER A 124 14.05 2.30 2.55
C SER A 124 13.45 3.24 1.49
N PRO A 125 14.26 4.04 0.77
CA PRO A 125 13.75 4.95 -0.27
C PRO A 125 12.90 4.25 -1.32
N VAL A 126 13.28 3.05 -1.72
CA VAL A 126 12.54 2.22 -2.69
C VAL A 126 11.17 1.83 -2.16
N VAL A 127 11.10 1.42 -0.90
CA VAL A 127 9.83 1.08 -0.22
C VAL A 127 8.95 2.31 -0.08
N LYS A 128 9.50 3.46 0.31
CA LYS A 128 8.76 4.72 0.41
C LYS A 128 8.11 5.10 -0.91
N GLU A 129 8.87 5.09 -1.99
CA GLU A 129 8.36 5.40 -3.33
C GLU A 129 7.25 4.42 -3.75
N SER A 130 7.48 3.12 -3.59
CA SER A 130 6.54 2.07 -3.98
C SER A 130 5.23 2.16 -3.18
N VAL A 131 5.32 2.33 -1.87
CA VAL A 131 4.15 2.46 -0.98
C VAL A 131 3.38 3.74 -1.26
N THR A 132 4.08 4.87 -1.41
CA THR A 132 3.44 6.16 -1.72
C THR A 132 2.76 6.13 -3.08
N LYS A 133 3.36 5.52 -4.08
CA LYS A 133 2.78 5.37 -5.41
C LYS A 133 1.54 4.47 -5.40
N LEU A 134 1.57 3.40 -4.62
CA LEU A 134 0.47 2.44 -4.53
C LEU A 134 -0.70 2.96 -3.68
N LEU A 135 -0.41 3.47 -2.50
CA LEU A 135 -1.43 3.89 -1.52
C LEU A 135 -1.85 5.35 -1.70
N GLY A 136 -0.94 6.24 -2.11
CA GLY A 136 -1.17 7.69 -2.18
C GLY A 136 -2.49 8.07 -2.85
N PRO A 137 -2.78 7.60 -4.06
CA PRO A 137 -4.04 7.92 -4.76
C PRO A 137 -5.30 7.44 -4.05
N GLN A 138 -5.18 6.42 -3.19
CA GLN A 138 -6.30 5.76 -2.52
C GLN A 138 -6.49 6.21 -1.06
N LEU A 139 -5.52 6.92 -0.47
CA LEU A 139 -5.52 7.28 0.95
C LEU A 139 -6.79 8.03 1.37
N GLY A 140 -7.19 9.03 0.58
CA GLY A 140 -8.42 9.78 0.84
C GLY A 140 -9.63 8.88 0.94
N GLY A 141 -9.81 7.99 -0.02
CA GLY A 141 -10.90 7.03 -0.06
C GLY A 141 -10.83 5.98 1.04
N ILE A 142 -9.63 5.49 1.35
CA ILE A 142 -9.43 4.53 2.44
C ILE A 142 -9.84 5.16 3.78
N VAL A 143 -9.31 6.33 4.11
CA VAL A 143 -9.61 6.99 5.37
C VAL A 143 -11.09 7.38 5.45
N ALA A 144 -11.63 8.04 4.41
CA ALA A 144 -13.03 8.45 4.39
C ALA A 144 -14.04 7.29 4.41
N GLY A 145 -13.64 6.13 3.91
CA GLY A 145 -14.47 4.94 3.93
C GLY A 145 -14.42 4.15 5.25
N LEU A 146 -13.38 4.38 6.07
CA LEU A 146 -13.19 3.69 7.35
C LEU A 146 -13.66 4.49 8.57
N VAL A 147 -13.85 5.80 8.41
CA VAL A 147 -14.42 6.69 9.44
C VAL A 147 -15.95 6.83 9.25
#